data_fd3e28ccfff2f299ac2166bbe9b917d4
#
_entry.id   fd3e28ccfff2f299ac2166bbe9b917d4
#
_cell.length_a   1.000
_cell.length_b   1.000
_cell.length_c   1.000
_cell.angle_alpha   90.00
_cell.angle_beta   90.00
_cell.angle_gamma   90.00
#
_symmetry.space_group_name_H-M   'P 1'
#
loop_
_entity.id
_entity.type
_entity.pdbx_description
1 polymer ?
#
loop_
_entity_poly.entity_id
_entity_poly.type
_entity_poly.pdbx_seq_one_letter_code
_entity_poly.pdbx_strand_id
1 'polypeptide(L)'
;MAEVALVDVSKSFGAVEAVRGLSLSIADGEFVVLLGPTGAGKTTTLRLIAGLERPDRGNVVIQGRVVTDEVPAERDVAFVFQQYSLYPHLTVYDNLAFPLRSPARRMNEEVVRRRVHQVAELLHIEQKLGNRATALSGGEMQRVAIGRALVREPAVYLMDEPLSSLDAKLRAELRLELKRIQRELGTTILYVTHDQTEAMTMADRIGVMNDGALIQLGTAREIYERPNSAYVASRLGTPAINLIPAALLGGDTMPPEAQTVGLRTEHIRISSADRPGPVARVHWVEHLGDQNHVHLKLATHSLVTLADPVQPLKAGDQVSLEFTEPLYFDQAGNRVGADGLRGHA
;
A
#
# COMPACT_ATOMS: atom_id res chain seq x y z
N MET A 1 17.62 -14.62 10.43
CA MET A 1 16.32 -13.90 10.39
C MET A 1 16.55 -12.58 9.69
N ALA A 2 15.83 -12.33 8.61
CA ALA A 2 16.00 -11.13 7.80
C ALA A 2 15.16 -10.00 8.38
N GLU A 3 15.74 -9.21 9.26
CA GLU A 3 15.15 -7.97 9.73
C GLU A 3 15.73 -6.80 8.92
N VAL A 4 14.88 -5.86 8.51
CA VAL A 4 15.28 -4.61 7.87
C VAL A 4 14.88 -3.45 8.79
N ALA A 5 15.81 -2.57 9.11
CA ALA A 5 15.51 -1.37 9.87
C ALA A 5 16.12 -0.12 9.22
N LEU A 6 15.32 0.93 9.19
CA LEU A 6 15.73 2.31 8.96
C LEU A 6 15.73 3.02 10.29
N VAL A 7 16.81 3.69 10.64
CA VAL A 7 16.97 4.41 11.92
C VAL A 7 17.26 5.88 11.64
N ASP A 8 16.27 6.74 11.86
CA ASP A 8 16.33 8.21 11.66
C ASP A 8 16.90 8.61 10.29
N VAL A 9 16.45 7.93 9.23
CA VAL A 9 16.97 8.12 7.87
C VAL A 9 16.37 9.35 7.22
N SER A 10 17.25 10.22 6.70
CA SER A 10 16.87 11.41 5.93
C SER A 10 17.61 11.47 4.60
N LYS A 11 16.94 11.99 3.57
CA LYS A 11 17.48 12.16 2.21
C LYS A 11 16.88 13.36 1.52
N SER A 12 17.76 14.23 1.01
CA SER A 12 17.39 15.40 0.23
C SER A 12 17.97 15.34 -1.19
N PHE A 13 17.24 15.89 -2.14
CA PHE A 13 17.70 16.14 -3.51
C PHE A 13 17.57 17.64 -3.80
N GLY A 14 18.67 18.35 -3.70
CA GLY A 14 18.67 19.81 -3.75
C GLY A 14 17.83 20.40 -2.60
N ALA A 15 16.79 21.16 -2.93
CA ALA A 15 15.89 21.77 -1.95
C ALA A 15 14.75 20.84 -1.49
N VAL A 16 14.58 19.66 -2.10
CA VAL A 16 13.50 18.72 -1.79
C VAL A 16 13.97 17.69 -0.78
N GLU A 17 13.39 17.70 0.40
CA GLU A 17 13.61 16.67 1.42
C GLU A 17 12.68 15.47 1.15
N ALA A 18 13.22 14.48 0.41
CA ALA A 18 12.45 13.34 -0.08
C ALA A 18 12.13 12.30 1.00
N VAL A 19 12.97 12.21 2.04
CA VAL A 19 12.74 11.36 3.23
C VAL A 19 13.22 12.13 4.46
N ARG A 20 12.37 12.17 5.50
CA ARG A 20 12.58 12.99 6.71
C ARG A 20 12.53 12.12 7.98
N GLY A 21 13.67 11.89 8.62
CA GLY A 21 13.76 11.22 9.91
C GLY A 21 13.00 9.88 9.96
N LEU A 22 13.01 9.13 8.85
CA LEU A 22 12.25 7.90 8.72
C LEU A 22 12.83 6.80 9.59
N SER A 23 12.02 6.30 10.52
CA SER A 23 12.29 5.09 11.28
C SER A 23 11.26 4.03 10.96
N LEU A 24 11.71 2.86 10.49
CA LEU A 24 10.86 1.74 10.08
C LEU A 24 11.58 0.44 10.40
N SER A 25 10.87 -0.50 11.00
CA SER A 25 11.35 -1.87 11.25
C SER A 25 10.44 -2.86 10.54
N ILE A 26 11.04 -3.83 9.84
CA ILE A 26 10.36 -4.91 9.12
C ILE A 26 10.89 -6.22 9.68
N ALA A 27 10.00 -7.04 10.24
CA ALA A 27 10.35 -8.33 10.79
C ALA A 27 10.67 -9.38 9.69
N ASP A 28 11.33 -10.44 10.08
CA ASP A 28 11.58 -11.58 9.20
C ASP A 28 10.28 -12.20 8.71
N GLY A 29 10.18 -12.42 7.40
CA GLY A 29 8.98 -12.98 6.76
C GLY A 29 7.80 -12.01 6.67
N GLU A 30 7.94 -10.76 7.08
CA GLU A 30 6.87 -9.78 7.05
C GLU A 30 6.68 -9.14 5.68
N PHE A 31 5.41 -8.93 5.32
CA PHE A 31 5.01 -8.14 4.14
C PHE A 31 4.59 -6.73 4.57
N VAL A 32 5.47 -5.75 4.43
CA VAL A 32 5.16 -4.34 4.73
C VAL A 32 4.86 -3.59 3.43
N VAL A 33 3.78 -2.81 3.43
CA VAL A 33 3.42 -1.94 2.30
C VAL A 33 3.56 -0.49 2.70
N LEU A 34 4.32 0.30 1.95
CA LEU A 34 4.31 1.76 2.05
C LEU A 34 3.28 2.33 1.08
N LEU A 35 2.27 2.99 1.64
CA LEU A 35 1.17 3.62 0.93
C LEU A 35 1.29 5.15 1.01
N GLY A 36 1.06 5.85 -0.08
CA GLY A 36 1.06 7.31 -0.11
C GLY A 36 0.99 7.86 -1.53
N PRO A 37 0.79 9.17 -1.70
CA PRO A 37 0.74 9.80 -3.01
C PRO A 37 2.10 9.76 -3.72
N THR A 38 2.08 10.10 -5.00
CA THR A 38 3.33 10.34 -5.75
C THR A 38 4.12 11.46 -5.07
N GLY A 39 5.42 11.26 -4.91
CA GLY A 39 6.29 12.21 -4.22
C GLY A 39 6.36 12.04 -2.69
N ALA A 40 5.62 11.13 -2.08
CA ALA A 40 5.65 10.89 -0.62
C ALA A 40 6.96 10.29 -0.08
N GLY A 41 7.95 9.99 -0.94
CA GLY A 41 9.24 9.43 -0.53
C GLY A 41 9.35 7.90 -0.61
N LYS A 42 8.30 7.19 -1.03
CA LYS A 42 8.22 5.72 -1.06
C LYS A 42 9.36 5.07 -1.87
N THR A 43 9.50 5.43 -3.15
CA THR A 43 10.56 4.93 -4.04
C THR A 43 11.96 5.28 -3.51
N THR A 44 12.11 6.49 -2.93
CA THR A 44 13.38 6.91 -2.32
C THR A 44 13.71 6.01 -1.14
N THR A 45 12.74 5.67 -0.31
CA THR A 45 12.92 4.73 0.82
C THR A 45 13.41 3.35 0.34
N LEU A 46 12.79 2.79 -0.71
CA LEU A 46 13.27 1.54 -1.32
C LEU A 46 14.70 1.65 -1.84
N ARG A 47 15.04 2.76 -2.53
CA ARG A 47 16.38 2.98 -3.08
C ARG A 47 17.45 3.14 -2.00
N LEU A 48 17.10 3.75 -0.86
CA LEU A 48 17.98 3.85 0.30
C LEU A 48 18.29 2.46 0.90
N ILE A 49 17.29 1.59 1.04
CA ILE A 49 17.51 0.21 1.52
C ILE A 49 18.34 -0.58 0.51
N ALA A 50 18.06 -0.43 -0.79
CA ALA A 50 18.79 -1.12 -1.86
C ALA A 50 20.24 -0.64 -2.01
N GLY A 51 20.62 0.51 -1.43
CA GLY A 51 21.94 1.14 -1.65
C GLY A 51 22.08 1.81 -3.02
N LEU A 52 20.97 2.01 -3.73
CA LEU A 52 20.92 2.80 -4.97
C LEU A 52 21.00 4.30 -4.69
N GLU A 53 20.63 4.70 -3.48
CA GLU A 53 20.80 6.04 -2.91
C GLU A 53 21.46 5.92 -1.56
N ARG A 54 22.26 6.92 -1.19
CA ARG A 54 22.88 7.02 0.13
C ARG A 54 22.09 8.01 0.99
N PRO A 55 21.73 7.67 2.22
CA PRO A 55 21.09 8.63 3.13
C PRO A 55 22.07 9.76 3.48
N ASP A 56 21.52 10.95 3.70
CA ASP A 56 22.29 12.10 4.19
C ASP A 56 22.48 12.00 5.71
N ARG A 57 21.56 11.26 6.38
CA ARG A 57 21.54 11.04 7.82
C ARG A 57 20.87 9.70 8.14
N GLY A 58 21.22 9.13 9.31
CA GLY A 58 20.65 7.88 9.80
C GLY A 58 21.30 6.63 9.21
N ASN A 59 20.78 5.46 9.59
CA ASN A 59 21.36 4.18 9.22
C ASN A 59 20.34 3.23 8.60
N VAL A 60 20.83 2.41 7.66
CA VAL A 60 20.13 1.26 7.10
C VAL A 60 20.73 0.00 7.71
N VAL A 61 19.89 -0.86 8.27
CA VAL A 61 20.30 -2.11 8.90
C VAL A 61 19.59 -3.27 8.19
N ILE A 62 20.32 -4.31 7.81
CA ILE A 62 19.77 -5.55 7.24
C ILE A 62 20.39 -6.74 7.99
N GLN A 63 19.54 -7.62 8.53
CA GLN A 63 19.97 -8.79 9.34
C GLN A 63 20.89 -8.39 10.52
N GLY A 64 20.56 -7.29 11.20
CA GLY A 64 21.34 -6.77 12.32
C GLY A 64 22.66 -6.08 11.94
N ARG A 65 23.00 -6.02 10.66
CA ARG A 65 24.23 -5.41 10.14
C ARG A 65 23.94 -4.03 9.55
N VAL A 66 24.69 -3.01 9.94
CA VAL A 66 24.63 -1.68 9.35
C VAL A 66 25.22 -1.73 7.93
N VAL A 67 24.38 -1.45 6.92
CA VAL A 67 24.74 -1.53 5.49
C VAL A 67 24.73 -0.16 4.80
N THR A 68 24.65 0.91 5.55
CA THR A 68 24.46 2.28 5.04
C THR A 68 25.45 2.65 3.94
N ASP A 69 26.73 2.27 4.10
CA ASP A 69 27.82 2.59 3.18
C ASP A 69 28.13 1.47 2.17
N GLU A 70 27.42 0.34 2.27
CA GLU A 70 27.63 -0.80 1.38
C GLU A 70 26.98 -0.54 0.01
N VAL A 71 27.61 -1.04 -1.05
CA VAL A 71 27.09 -0.99 -2.41
C VAL A 71 25.93 -1.99 -2.58
N PRO A 72 25.01 -1.78 -3.54
CA PRO A 72 23.82 -2.64 -3.72
C PRO A 72 24.13 -4.15 -3.85
N ALA A 73 25.28 -4.50 -4.45
CA ALA A 73 25.68 -5.89 -4.67
C ALA A 73 25.97 -6.66 -3.36
N GLU A 74 26.31 -5.95 -2.29
CA GLU A 74 26.69 -6.52 -0.99
C GLU A 74 25.52 -6.58 0.01
N ARG A 75 24.40 -5.91 -0.28
CA ARG A 75 23.26 -5.79 0.65
C ARG A 75 22.32 -6.99 0.69
N ASP A 76 22.52 -7.99 -0.15
CA ASP A 76 21.65 -9.17 -0.30
C ASP A 76 20.15 -8.84 -0.45
N VAL A 77 19.83 -7.86 -1.28
CA VAL A 77 18.47 -7.44 -1.63
C VAL A 77 18.15 -7.73 -3.09
N ALA A 78 16.88 -7.97 -3.41
CA ALA A 78 16.40 -8.00 -4.79
C ALA A 78 15.41 -6.86 -5.01
N PHE A 79 15.62 -6.10 -6.10
CA PHE A 79 14.79 -4.94 -6.44
C PHE A 79 13.95 -5.25 -7.68
N VAL A 80 12.62 -5.07 -7.56
CA VAL A 80 11.67 -5.12 -8.68
C VAL A 80 11.26 -3.69 -9.00
N PHE A 81 11.66 -3.22 -10.18
CA PHE A 81 11.38 -1.86 -10.64
C PHE A 81 9.96 -1.74 -11.21
N GLN A 82 9.39 -0.55 -11.16
CA GLN A 82 8.09 -0.20 -11.73
C GLN A 82 8.03 -0.51 -13.24
N GLN A 83 9.10 -0.20 -13.98
CA GLN A 83 9.30 -0.69 -15.34
C GLN A 83 10.02 -2.02 -15.28
N TYR A 84 9.55 -3.03 -15.99
CA TYR A 84 9.99 -4.43 -15.90
C TYR A 84 11.52 -4.63 -15.92
N SER A 85 12.26 -3.70 -16.54
CA SER A 85 13.73 -3.69 -16.63
C SER A 85 14.31 -5.03 -17.13
N LEU A 86 13.58 -5.73 -18.01
CA LEU A 86 14.05 -6.97 -18.63
C LEU A 86 15.11 -6.68 -19.69
N TYR A 87 15.99 -7.65 -19.88
CA TYR A 87 16.96 -7.62 -20.99
C TYR A 87 16.24 -8.06 -22.27
N PRO A 88 15.94 -7.13 -23.21
CA PRO A 88 15.04 -7.40 -24.33
C PRO A 88 15.61 -8.43 -25.33
N HIS A 89 16.92 -8.54 -25.42
CA HIS A 89 17.64 -9.45 -26.32
C HIS A 89 17.77 -10.88 -25.74
N LEU A 90 17.52 -11.06 -24.44
CA LEU A 90 17.58 -12.36 -23.77
C LEU A 90 16.23 -13.07 -23.81
N THR A 91 16.27 -14.40 -23.72
CA THR A 91 15.09 -15.23 -23.48
C THR A 91 14.55 -15.02 -22.06
N VAL A 92 13.33 -15.50 -21.78
CA VAL A 92 12.81 -15.57 -20.41
C VAL A 92 13.73 -16.38 -19.52
N TYR A 93 14.17 -17.55 -20.00
CA TYR A 93 15.13 -18.38 -19.27
C TYR A 93 16.40 -17.59 -18.91
N ASP A 94 17.00 -16.90 -19.88
CA ASP A 94 18.24 -16.16 -19.63
C ASP A 94 18.03 -14.92 -18.75
N ASN A 95 16.87 -14.25 -18.84
CA ASN A 95 16.50 -13.18 -17.89
C ASN A 95 16.45 -13.71 -16.44
N LEU A 96 15.85 -14.88 -16.22
CA LEU A 96 15.78 -15.53 -14.91
C LEU A 96 17.14 -16.04 -14.45
N ALA A 97 17.93 -16.63 -15.34
CA ALA A 97 19.26 -17.20 -15.05
C ALA A 97 20.33 -16.11 -14.79
N PHE A 98 20.15 -14.91 -15.35
CA PHE A 98 21.16 -13.84 -15.34
C PHE A 98 21.72 -13.53 -13.95
N PRO A 99 20.89 -13.32 -12.90
CA PRO A 99 21.38 -13.02 -11.55
C PRO A 99 22.21 -14.17 -10.95
N LEU A 100 21.90 -15.41 -11.30
CA LEU A 100 22.57 -16.61 -10.76
C LEU A 100 23.94 -16.87 -11.43
N ARG A 101 24.10 -16.41 -12.67
CA ARG A 101 25.33 -16.50 -13.45
C ARG A 101 26.30 -15.35 -13.21
N SER A 102 25.93 -14.37 -12.38
CA SER A 102 26.79 -13.22 -12.09
C SER A 102 28.14 -13.67 -11.51
N PRO A 103 29.25 -12.93 -11.79
CA PRO A 103 30.58 -13.28 -11.26
C PRO A 103 30.64 -13.45 -9.74
N ALA A 104 29.80 -12.72 -9.00
CA ALA A 104 29.73 -12.78 -7.54
C ALA A 104 29.09 -14.07 -7.02
N ARG A 105 28.22 -14.73 -7.82
CA ARG A 105 27.51 -15.96 -7.39
C ARG A 105 28.00 -17.22 -8.09
N ARG A 106 28.27 -17.19 -9.40
CA ARG A 106 28.77 -18.29 -10.24
C ARG A 106 28.19 -19.65 -9.88
N MET A 107 26.87 -19.77 -9.83
CA MET A 107 26.23 -21.03 -9.52
C MET A 107 26.43 -22.06 -10.63
N ASN A 108 26.45 -23.34 -10.26
CA ASN A 108 26.52 -24.46 -11.23
C ASN A 108 25.28 -24.43 -12.14
N GLU A 109 25.43 -24.62 -13.45
CA GLU A 109 24.36 -24.58 -14.45
C GLU A 109 23.19 -25.54 -14.15
N GLU A 110 23.46 -26.68 -13.53
CA GLU A 110 22.42 -27.63 -13.13
C GLU A 110 21.54 -27.02 -12.02
N VAL A 111 22.13 -26.29 -11.05
CA VAL A 111 21.41 -25.54 -10.00
C VAL A 111 20.64 -24.37 -10.60
N VAL A 112 21.27 -23.63 -11.53
CA VAL A 112 20.61 -22.52 -12.26
C VAL A 112 19.37 -23.05 -12.97
N ARG A 113 19.50 -24.10 -13.77
CA ARG A 113 18.39 -24.72 -14.50
C ARG A 113 17.25 -25.13 -13.57
N ARG A 114 17.56 -25.84 -12.49
CA ARG A 114 16.55 -26.27 -11.51
C ARG A 114 15.80 -25.08 -10.90
N ARG A 115 16.52 -24.04 -10.44
CA ARG A 115 15.89 -22.84 -9.85
C ARG A 115 15.05 -22.07 -10.85
N VAL A 116 15.53 -21.88 -12.08
CA VAL A 116 14.77 -21.21 -13.13
C VAL A 116 13.46 -21.94 -13.41
N HIS A 117 13.49 -23.26 -13.52
CA HIS A 117 12.26 -24.04 -13.75
C HIS A 117 11.32 -23.99 -12.57
N GLN A 118 11.80 -24.09 -11.32
CA GLN A 118 10.99 -23.96 -10.12
C GLN A 118 10.27 -22.61 -10.05
N VAL A 119 10.99 -21.50 -10.32
CA VAL A 119 10.38 -20.17 -10.32
C VAL A 119 9.45 -19.97 -11.52
N ALA A 120 9.78 -20.52 -12.68
CA ALA A 120 8.91 -20.46 -13.83
C ALA A 120 7.57 -21.18 -13.59
N GLU A 121 7.61 -22.35 -12.96
CA GLU A 121 6.42 -23.11 -12.53
C GLU A 121 5.60 -22.33 -11.51
N LEU A 122 6.25 -21.77 -10.48
CA LEU A 122 5.62 -20.95 -9.45
C LEU A 122 4.83 -19.75 -10.04
N LEU A 123 5.35 -19.17 -11.13
CA LEU A 123 4.80 -18.00 -11.81
C LEU A 123 3.97 -18.34 -13.06
N HIS A 124 3.77 -19.62 -13.37
CA HIS A 124 3.02 -20.10 -14.54
C HIS A 124 3.55 -19.55 -15.87
N ILE A 125 4.87 -19.52 -16.06
CA ILE A 125 5.56 -19.04 -17.27
C ILE A 125 6.50 -20.07 -17.92
N GLU A 126 6.39 -21.36 -17.57
CA GLU A 126 7.27 -22.43 -18.07
C GLU A 126 7.27 -22.52 -19.59
N GLN A 127 6.08 -22.39 -20.19
CA GLN A 127 5.89 -22.45 -21.65
C GLN A 127 6.52 -21.26 -22.39
N LYS A 128 6.91 -20.21 -21.65
CA LYS A 128 7.52 -19.00 -22.20
C LYS A 128 9.03 -18.93 -22.07
N LEU A 129 9.68 -19.92 -21.42
CA LEU A 129 11.11 -19.90 -21.13
C LEU A 129 11.98 -19.68 -22.38
N GLY A 130 11.58 -20.21 -23.53
CA GLY A 130 12.27 -20.04 -24.81
C GLY A 130 11.98 -18.72 -25.52
N ASN A 131 10.96 -17.95 -25.10
CA ASN A 131 10.58 -16.72 -25.77
C ASN A 131 11.53 -15.57 -25.39
N ARG A 132 11.74 -14.62 -26.32
CA ARG A 132 12.40 -13.35 -26.00
C ARG A 132 11.48 -12.45 -25.19
N ALA A 133 12.06 -11.61 -24.33
CA ALA A 133 11.30 -10.67 -23.52
C ALA A 133 10.40 -9.73 -24.33
N THR A 134 10.82 -9.39 -25.56
CA THR A 134 10.03 -8.55 -26.50
C THR A 134 8.78 -9.21 -27.07
N ALA A 135 8.62 -10.54 -26.92
CA ALA A 135 7.47 -11.30 -27.41
C ALA A 135 6.43 -11.58 -26.32
N LEU A 136 6.57 -10.96 -25.15
CA LEU A 136 5.70 -11.16 -23.99
C LEU A 136 4.64 -10.07 -23.88
N SER A 137 3.48 -10.42 -23.34
CA SER A 137 2.49 -9.46 -22.85
C SER A 137 3.00 -8.72 -21.60
N GLY A 138 2.37 -7.60 -21.24
CA GLY A 138 2.73 -6.83 -20.04
C GLY A 138 2.73 -7.67 -18.76
N GLY A 139 1.72 -8.53 -18.58
CA GLY A 139 1.65 -9.41 -17.41
C GLY A 139 2.71 -10.50 -17.41
N GLU A 140 3.05 -11.07 -18.57
CA GLU A 140 4.16 -12.05 -18.68
C GLU A 140 5.50 -11.37 -18.38
N MET A 141 5.73 -10.14 -18.88
CA MET A 141 6.93 -9.36 -18.56
C MET A 141 7.02 -9.10 -17.05
N GLN A 142 5.91 -8.78 -16.41
CA GLN A 142 5.87 -8.57 -14.96
C GLN A 142 6.22 -9.84 -14.18
N ARG A 143 5.63 -10.99 -14.56
CA ARG A 143 5.97 -12.28 -13.94
C ARG A 143 7.46 -12.61 -14.10
N VAL A 144 8.04 -12.34 -15.26
CA VAL A 144 9.48 -12.54 -15.47
C VAL A 144 10.32 -11.59 -14.61
N ALA A 145 9.90 -10.32 -14.44
CA ALA A 145 10.60 -9.36 -13.60
C ALA A 145 10.57 -9.77 -12.11
N ILE A 146 9.42 -10.25 -11.62
CA ILE A 146 9.27 -10.82 -10.28
C ILE A 146 10.11 -12.10 -10.16
N GLY A 147 10.04 -13.00 -11.15
CA GLY A 147 10.80 -14.24 -11.17
C GLY A 147 12.30 -14.01 -11.11
N ARG A 148 12.81 -12.98 -11.78
CA ARG A 148 14.22 -12.58 -11.73
C ARG A 148 14.68 -12.16 -10.33
N ALA A 149 13.77 -11.64 -9.52
CA ALA A 149 14.04 -11.38 -8.11
C ALA A 149 13.98 -12.69 -7.29
N LEU A 150 12.95 -13.52 -7.50
CA LEU A 150 12.70 -14.75 -6.73
C LEU A 150 13.82 -15.78 -6.86
N VAL A 151 14.43 -15.94 -8.06
CA VAL A 151 15.53 -16.90 -8.26
C VAL A 151 16.74 -16.60 -7.36
N ARG A 152 16.88 -15.39 -6.83
CA ARG A 152 18.02 -14.97 -6.00
C ARG A 152 17.92 -15.42 -4.55
N GLU A 153 16.72 -15.61 -4.01
CA GLU A 153 16.44 -15.84 -2.58
C GLU A 153 17.20 -14.84 -1.68
N PRO A 154 16.94 -13.53 -1.83
CA PRO A 154 17.60 -12.50 -1.04
C PRO A 154 17.05 -12.44 0.38
N ALA A 155 17.73 -11.70 1.26
CA ALA A 155 17.23 -11.38 2.60
C ALA A 155 15.91 -10.59 2.54
N VAL A 156 15.77 -9.66 1.59
CA VAL A 156 14.55 -8.87 1.42
C VAL A 156 14.26 -8.57 -0.06
N TYR A 157 12.98 -8.62 -0.42
CA TYR A 157 12.48 -8.16 -1.71
C TYR A 157 11.97 -6.73 -1.58
N LEU A 158 12.45 -5.87 -2.46
CA LEU A 158 12.05 -4.46 -2.57
C LEU A 158 11.26 -4.27 -3.87
N MET A 159 9.98 -3.92 -3.77
CA MET A 159 9.07 -3.87 -4.92
C MET A 159 8.49 -2.47 -5.11
N ASP A 160 8.85 -1.79 -6.18
CA ASP A 160 8.44 -0.41 -6.50
C ASP A 160 7.28 -0.42 -7.50
N GLU A 161 6.05 -0.28 -7.01
CA GLU A 161 4.79 -0.28 -7.78
C GLU A 161 4.70 -1.38 -8.86
N PRO A 162 5.01 -2.65 -8.54
CA PRO A 162 5.22 -3.67 -9.57
C PRO A 162 3.94 -4.03 -10.35
N LEU A 163 2.75 -3.71 -9.85
CA LEU A 163 1.48 -4.06 -10.51
C LEU A 163 0.78 -2.86 -11.17
N SER A 164 1.36 -1.66 -11.09
CA SER A 164 0.71 -0.41 -11.52
C SER A 164 0.40 -0.35 -13.02
N SER A 165 1.21 -1.00 -13.87
CA SER A 165 1.07 -0.99 -15.33
C SER A 165 0.14 -2.08 -15.89
N LEU A 166 -0.50 -2.87 -15.03
CA LEU A 166 -1.36 -3.99 -15.42
C LEU A 166 -2.85 -3.59 -15.43
N ASP A 167 -3.63 -4.28 -16.27
CA ASP A 167 -5.09 -4.18 -16.21
C ASP A 167 -5.66 -4.70 -14.89
N ALA A 168 -6.91 -4.34 -14.58
CA ALA A 168 -7.52 -4.62 -13.28
C ALA A 168 -7.63 -6.12 -12.97
N LYS A 169 -7.94 -6.96 -13.97
CA LYS A 169 -8.11 -8.40 -13.78
C LYS A 169 -6.77 -9.06 -13.45
N LEU A 170 -5.76 -8.81 -14.27
CA LEU A 170 -4.42 -9.37 -14.09
C LEU A 170 -3.77 -8.87 -12.79
N ARG A 171 -3.99 -7.59 -12.43
CA ARG A 171 -3.53 -7.03 -11.16
C ARG A 171 -4.14 -7.78 -9.97
N ALA A 172 -5.45 -8.09 -10.02
CA ALA A 172 -6.12 -8.84 -8.97
C ALA A 172 -5.56 -10.27 -8.84
N GLU A 173 -5.29 -10.95 -9.95
CA GLU A 173 -4.69 -12.30 -9.97
C GLU A 173 -3.28 -12.29 -9.38
N LEU A 174 -2.41 -11.39 -9.86
CA LEU A 174 -1.02 -11.32 -9.42
C LEU A 174 -0.88 -10.87 -7.96
N ARG A 175 -1.79 -10.05 -7.45
CA ARG A 175 -1.83 -9.67 -6.04
C ARG A 175 -2.02 -10.88 -5.13
N LEU A 176 -2.97 -11.77 -5.45
CA LEU A 176 -3.20 -13.00 -4.70
C LEU A 176 -2.00 -13.95 -4.82
N GLU A 177 -1.41 -14.05 -5.99
CA GLU A 177 -0.23 -14.88 -6.25
C GLU A 177 0.99 -14.41 -5.45
N LEU A 178 1.28 -13.10 -5.42
CA LEU A 178 2.37 -12.53 -4.62
C LEU A 178 2.20 -12.81 -3.13
N LYS A 179 0.98 -12.64 -2.59
CA LYS A 179 0.73 -12.97 -1.18
C LYS A 179 0.89 -14.46 -0.90
N ARG A 180 0.45 -15.34 -1.82
CA ARG A 180 0.67 -16.78 -1.72
C ARG A 180 2.15 -17.11 -1.68
N ILE A 181 2.92 -16.60 -2.65
CA ILE A 181 4.37 -16.81 -2.75
C ILE A 181 5.09 -16.36 -1.47
N GLN A 182 4.75 -15.16 -0.95
CA GLN A 182 5.35 -14.66 0.28
C GLN A 182 5.10 -15.61 1.45
N ARG A 183 3.88 -16.12 1.60
CA ARG A 183 3.52 -17.06 2.67
C ARG A 183 4.22 -18.42 2.52
N GLU A 184 4.28 -18.96 1.30
CA GLU A 184 4.90 -20.26 1.02
C GLU A 184 6.42 -20.23 1.24
N LEU A 185 7.07 -19.12 0.86
CA LEU A 185 8.51 -18.98 0.99
C LEU A 185 8.96 -18.33 2.31
N GLY A 186 8.04 -17.77 3.11
CA GLY A 186 8.36 -17.06 4.34
C GLY A 186 9.29 -15.85 4.12
N THR A 187 9.17 -15.17 2.97
CA THR A 187 10.11 -14.13 2.56
C THR A 187 9.70 -12.74 3.08
N THR A 188 10.70 -11.92 3.42
CA THR A 188 10.51 -10.52 3.80
C THR A 188 10.31 -9.66 2.57
N ILE A 189 9.24 -8.86 2.53
CA ILE A 189 8.90 -7.99 1.40
C ILE A 189 8.62 -6.57 1.89
N LEU A 190 9.28 -5.58 1.28
CA LEU A 190 8.85 -4.19 1.33
C LEU A 190 8.30 -3.79 -0.04
N TYR A 191 7.04 -3.47 -0.05
CA TYR A 191 6.26 -3.16 -1.24
C TYR A 191 5.81 -1.69 -1.21
N VAL A 192 5.90 -1.01 -2.33
CA VAL A 192 5.45 0.37 -2.47
C VAL A 192 4.30 0.43 -3.45
N THR A 193 3.26 1.14 -3.11
CA THR A 193 2.10 1.38 -3.97
C THR A 193 1.38 2.70 -3.61
N HIS A 194 0.54 3.16 -4.51
CA HIS A 194 -0.48 4.18 -4.26
C HIS A 194 -1.90 3.55 -4.25
N ASP A 195 -2.02 2.25 -4.53
CA ASP A 195 -3.29 1.51 -4.53
C ASP A 195 -3.61 0.97 -3.14
N GLN A 196 -4.68 1.50 -2.53
CA GLN A 196 -5.14 1.06 -1.21
C GLN A 196 -5.59 -0.40 -1.17
N THR A 197 -6.12 -0.94 -2.31
CA THR A 197 -6.57 -2.32 -2.36
C THR A 197 -5.39 -3.28 -2.28
N GLU A 198 -4.25 -2.94 -2.91
CA GLU A 198 -3.01 -3.68 -2.77
C GLU A 198 -2.54 -3.68 -1.32
N ALA A 199 -2.50 -2.49 -0.69
CA ALA A 199 -2.08 -2.35 0.70
C ALA A 199 -2.97 -3.17 1.66
N MET A 200 -4.30 -3.02 1.55
CA MET A 200 -5.26 -3.69 2.43
C MET A 200 -5.28 -5.22 2.30
N THR A 201 -4.97 -5.75 1.10
CA THR A 201 -5.10 -7.19 0.83
C THR A 201 -3.81 -7.97 1.00
N MET A 202 -2.64 -7.34 0.82
CA MET A 202 -1.36 -8.04 0.87
C MET A 202 -0.56 -7.78 2.15
N ALA A 203 -0.69 -6.59 2.75
CA ALA A 203 0.17 -6.19 3.85
C ALA A 203 -0.13 -6.94 5.15
N ASP A 204 0.92 -7.31 5.88
CA ASP A 204 0.84 -7.62 7.30
C ASP A 204 0.81 -6.30 8.11
N ARG A 205 1.62 -5.29 7.70
CA ARG A 205 1.50 -3.90 8.17
C ARG A 205 1.58 -2.92 6.99
N ILE A 206 0.83 -1.81 7.13
CA ILE A 206 0.80 -0.69 6.19
C ILE A 206 1.49 0.51 6.84
N GLY A 207 2.48 1.09 6.16
CA GLY A 207 3.07 2.37 6.49
C GLY A 207 2.48 3.46 5.61
N VAL A 208 1.73 4.39 6.18
CA VAL A 208 1.18 5.54 5.44
C VAL A 208 2.22 6.66 5.43
N MET A 209 2.64 7.05 4.23
CA MET A 209 3.64 8.11 4.03
C MET A 209 3.03 9.39 3.48
N ASN A 210 3.56 10.52 3.91
CA ASN A 210 3.30 11.84 3.35
C ASN A 210 4.53 12.73 3.44
N ASP A 211 4.82 13.48 2.38
CA ASP A 211 5.89 14.49 2.34
C ASP A 211 7.22 14.03 2.98
N GLY A 212 7.65 12.81 2.64
CA GLY A 212 8.90 12.22 3.13
C GLY A 212 8.84 11.61 4.53
N ALA A 213 7.72 11.70 5.25
CA ALA A 213 7.57 11.17 6.59
C ALA A 213 6.66 9.94 6.64
N LEU A 214 6.93 9.02 7.57
CA LEU A 214 6.03 7.93 7.93
C LEU A 214 5.03 8.45 8.97
N ILE A 215 3.76 8.58 8.57
CA ILE A 215 2.71 9.16 9.42
C ILE A 215 2.14 8.14 10.40
N GLN A 216 1.92 6.92 9.93
CA GLN A 216 1.43 5.81 10.75
C GLN A 216 1.90 4.48 10.18
N LEU A 217 2.23 3.54 11.06
CA LEU A 217 2.53 2.15 10.72
C LEU A 217 1.65 1.25 11.59
N GLY A 218 0.96 0.29 11.00
CA GLY A 218 0.10 -0.65 11.72
C GLY A 218 -0.51 -1.69 10.79
N THR A 219 -1.28 -2.63 11.32
CA THR A 219 -2.05 -3.57 10.53
C THR A 219 -3.10 -2.83 9.69
N ALA A 220 -3.59 -3.46 8.61
CA ALA A 220 -4.64 -2.88 7.79
C ALA A 220 -5.87 -2.46 8.61
N ARG A 221 -6.24 -3.29 9.60
CA ARG A 221 -7.34 -3.03 10.52
C ARG A 221 -7.07 -1.80 11.40
N GLU A 222 -5.89 -1.70 12.01
CA GLU A 222 -5.50 -0.57 12.86
C GLU A 222 -5.51 0.75 12.10
N ILE A 223 -4.93 0.77 10.87
CA ILE A 223 -4.91 1.98 10.04
C ILE A 223 -6.32 2.39 9.63
N TYR A 224 -7.22 1.43 9.36
CA TYR A 224 -8.60 1.69 8.96
C TYR A 224 -9.48 2.15 10.12
N GLU A 225 -9.51 1.40 11.23
CA GLU A 225 -10.39 1.65 12.38
C GLU A 225 -9.82 2.73 13.32
N ARG A 226 -8.49 2.84 13.41
CA ARG A 226 -7.79 3.71 14.36
C ARG A 226 -6.74 4.60 13.67
N PRO A 227 -7.13 5.37 12.63
CA PRO A 227 -6.21 6.32 12.02
C PRO A 227 -5.80 7.38 13.04
N ASN A 228 -4.53 7.76 13.06
CA ASN A 228 -4.01 8.80 13.96
C ASN A 228 -4.34 10.22 13.48
N SER A 229 -4.80 10.36 12.24
CA SER A 229 -5.12 11.65 11.62
C SER A 229 -6.18 11.53 10.53
N ALA A 230 -6.83 12.64 10.20
CA ALA A 230 -7.76 12.77 9.08
C ALA A 230 -7.07 12.42 7.74
N TYR A 231 -5.78 12.75 7.63
CA TYR A 231 -4.97 12.37 6.47
C TYR A 231 -4.92 10.85 6.31
N VAL A 232 -4.53 10.11 7.35
CA VAL A 232 -4.46 8.65 7.30
C VAL A 232 -5.84 8.05 7.04
N ALA A 233 -6.89 8.56 7.71
CA ALA A 233 -8.27 8.13 7.52
C ALA A 233 -8.71 8.21 6.05
N SER A 234 -8.27 9.25 5.33
CA SER A 234 -8.61 9.50 3.92
C SER A 234 -7.83 8.63 2.93
N ARG A 235 -6.76 7.93 3.37
CA ARG A 235 -5.94 7.09 2.48
C ARG A 235 -6.48 5.70 2.27
N LEU A 236 -7.39 5.23 3.14
CA LEU A 236 -7.98 3.89 3.08
C LEU A 236 -9.50 3.95 3.11
N GLY A 237 -10.12 3.16 2.25
CA GLY A 237 -11.57 3.03 2.08
C GLY A 237 -12.02 3.49 0.69
N THR A 238 -12.92 2.70 0.06
CA THR A 238 -13.58 3.01 -1.22
C THR A 238 -15.08 2.79 -1.05
N PRO A 239 -15.85 3.86 -1.07
CA PRO A 239 -15.50 5.29 -1.13
C PRO A 239 -14.66 5.77 0.05
N ALA A 240 -13.97 6.92 -0.14
CA ALA A 240 -13.18 7.52 0.94
C ALA A 240 -14.08 7.94 2.11
N ILE A 241 -13.49 8.04 3.30
CA ILE A 241 -14.17 8.54 4.49
C ILE A 241 -14.75 9.95 4.24
N ASN A 242 -15.96 10.19 4.71
CA ASN A 242 -16.58 11.52 4.69
C ASN A 242 -15.99 12.38 5.80
N LEU A 243 -15.37 13.50 5.46
CA LEU A 243 -14.86 14.47 6.41
C LEU A 243 -15.77 15.72 6.40
N ILE A 244 -16.45 15.99 7.50
CA ILE A 244 -17.38 17.11 7.63
C ILE A 244 -17.09 17.94 8.90
N PRO A 245 -17.47 19.24 8.94
CA PRO A 245 -17.35 20.02 10.16
C PRO A 245 -18.14 19.40 11.32
N ALA A 246 -17.51 19.31 12.48
CA ALA A 246 -18.11 18.75 13.69
C ALA A 246 -19.41 19.45 14.09
N ALA A 247 -19.50 20.76 13.84
CA ALA A 247 -20.70 21.58 14.14
C ALA A 247 -21.97 21.11 13.41
N LEU A 248 -21.88 20.32 12.34
CA LEU A 248 -23.05 19.80 11.61
C LEU A 248 -23.74 18.63 12.32
N LEU A 249 -23.06 17.94 13.22
CA LEU A 249 -23.64 16.78 13.88
C LEU A 249 -24.34 17.13 15.19
N GLY A 250 -23.82 18.12 15.91
CA GLY A 250 -24.30 18.44 17.27
C GLY A 250 -24.10 17.22 18.23
N GLY A 251 -24.29 17.42 19.49
CA GLY A 251 -24.34 16.35 20.48
C GLY A 251 -23.38 16.53 21.65
N ASP A 252 -23.84 16.12 22.83
CA ASP A 252 -23.13 16.29 24.12
C ASP A 252 -21.96 15.30 24.29
N THR A 253 -21.82 14.31 23.38
CA THR A 253 -20.77 13.26 23.43
C THR A 253 -19.55 13.57 22.58
N MET A 254 -19.56 14.69 21.87
CA MET A 254 -18.46 15.07 20.99
C MET A 254 -17.29 15.68 21.79
N PRO A 255 -16.03 15.27 21.53
CA PRO A 255 -14.87 15.90 22.17
C PRO A 255 -14.84 17.41 21.89
N PRO A 256 -14.55 18.27 22.88
CA PRO A 256 -14.59 19.71 22.71
C PRO A 256 -13.55 20.24 21.71
N GLU A 257 -12.47 19.51 21.50
CA GLU A 257 -11.40 19.85 20.54
C GLU A 257 -11.75 19.44 19.09
N ALA A 258 -12.83 18.68 18.87
CA ALA A 258 -13.22 18.19 17.55
C ALA A 258 -13.65 19.34 16.63
N GLN A 259 -12.96 19.50 15.52
CA GLN A 259 -13.30 20.43 14.44
C GLN A 259 -13.86 19.72 13.22
N THR A 260 -13.40 18.47 12.99
CA THR A 260 -13.82 17.64 11.86
C THR A 260 -14.28 16.28 12.38
N VAL A 261 -15.35 15.78 11.78
CA VAL A 261 -15.82 14.39 12.00
C VAL A 261 -15.62 13.60 10.75
N GLY A 262 -14.99 12.43 10.90
CA GLY A 262 -14.84 11.41 9.88
C GLY A 262 -15.91 10.33 10.01
N LEU A 263 -16.64 10.09 8.95
CA LEU A 263 -17.70 9.09 8.87
C LEU A 263 -17.39 8.11 7.75
N ARG A 264 -17.13 6.85 8.10
CA ARG A 264 -17.00 5.77 7.10
C ARG A 264 -18.34 5.57 6.40
N THR A 265 -18.32 5.19 5.15
CA THR A 265 -19.53 4.98 4.33
C THR A 265 -20.47 3.93 4.94
N GLU A 266 -19.94 2.86 5.49
CA GLU A 266 -20.68 1.79 6.18
C GLU A 266 -21.25 2.20 7.54
N HIS A 267 -20.76 3.29 8.12
CA HIS A 267 -21.22 3.83 9.40
C HIS A 267 -22.26 4.94 9.25
N ILE A 268 -22.75 5.18 8.03
CA ILE A 268 -23.84 6.12 7.74
C ILE A 268 -25.05 5.30 7.29
N ARG A 269 -26.09 5.25 8.11
CA ARG A 269 -27.34 4.58 7.78
C ARG A 269 -28.37 5.58 7.27
N ILE A 270 -29.06 5.20 6.19
CA ILE A 270 -30.16 5.95 5.61
C ILE A 270 -31.47 5.40 6.16
N SER A 271 -32.33 6.30 6.63
CA SER A 271 -33.69 5.99 7.05
C SER A 271 -34.70 6.98 6.45
N SER A 272 -35.99 6.73 6.63
CA SER A 272 -37.06 7.60 6.20
C SER A 272 -36.95 8.99 6.87
N ALA A 273 -37.31 10.07 6.17
CA ALA A 273 -37.12 11.44 6.59
C ALA A 273 -37.92 11.82 7.87
N ASP A 274 -38.89 11.02 8.27
CA ASP A 274 -39.69 11.18 9.49
C ASP A 274 -38.97 10.66 10.76
N ARG A 275 -37.84 9.96 10.60
CA ARG A 275 -37.04 9.49 11.75
C ARG A 275 -36.14 10.59 12.29
N PRO A 276 -35.84 10.55 13.61
CA PRO A 276 -34.89 11.49 14.21
C PRO A 276 -33.51 11.38 13.56
N GLY A 277 -32.88 12.52 13.29
CA GLY A 277 -31.53 12.61 12.75
C GLY A 277 -31.35 13.78 11.78
N PRO A 278 -30.10 14.04 11.35
CA PRO A 278 -29.83 15.05 10.34
C PRO A 278 -30.48 14.69 9.01
N VAL A 279 -31.25 15.64 8.43
CA VAL A 279 -31.93 15.41 7.14
C VAL A 279 -30.99 15.77 5.99
N ALA A 280 -30.77 14.82 5.10
CA ALA A 280 -30.00 15.01 3.89
C ALA A 280 -30.86 14.81 2.63
N ARG A 281 -30.41 15.35 1.52
CA ARG A 281 -31.05 15.17 0.22
C ARG A 281 -30.21 14.24 -0.64
N VAL A 282 -30.83 13.23 -1.24
CA VAL A 282 -30.18 12.35 -2.24
C VAL A 282 -29.87 13.21 -3.48
N HIS A 283 -28.59 13.28 -3.82
CA HIS A 283 -28.12 13.99 -5.01
C HIS A 283 -28.14 13.07 -6.24
N TRP A 284 -27.55 11.87 -6.10
CA TRP A 284 -27.61 10.81 -7.10
C TRP A 284 -27.30 9.45 -6.46
N VAL A 285 -27.65 8.35 -7.18
CA VAL A 285 -27.38 6.98 -6.77
C VAL A 285 -26.55 6.30 -7.86
N GLU A 286 -25.41 5.75 -7.45
CA GLU A 286 -24.50 4.98 -8.31
C GLU A 286 -24.74 3.50 -8.07
N HIS A 287 -25.24 2.81 -9.11
CA HIS A 287 -25.57 1.38 -9.04
C HIS A 287 -24.36 0.53 -9.42
N LEU A 288 -23.81 -0.24 -8.48
CA LEU A 288 -22.62 -1.08 -8.71
C LEU A 288 -22.95 -2.57 -8.81
N GLY A 289 -24.23 -2.92 -8.62
CA GLY A 289 -24.72 -4.30 -8.73
C GLY A 289 -24.90 -4.97 -7.38
N ASP A 290 -23.84 -5.11 -6.61
CA ASP A 290 -23.86 -5.71 -5.26
C ASP A 290 -24.25 -4.69 -4.17
N GLN A 291 -24.00 -3.42 -4.42
CA GLN A 291 -24.34 -2.29 -3.52
C GLN A 291 -24.58 -1.02 -4.33
N ASN A 292 -25.25 -0.05 -3.73
CA ASN A 292 -25.38 1.30 -4.26
C ASN A 292 -24.52 2.26 -3.48
N HIS A 293 -23.80 3.17 -4.15
CA HIS A 293 -23.24 4.36 -3.52
C HIS A 293 -24.24 5.50 -3.62
N VAL A 294 -24.67 6.01 -2.48
CA VAL A 294 -25.66 7.09 -2.40
C VAL A 294 -24.95 8.40 -2.05
N HIS A 295 -24.94 9.31 -3.01
CA HIS A 295 -24.39 10.64 -2.86
C HIS A 295 -25.43 11.56 -2.25
N LEU A 296 -25.14 12.11 -1.08
CA LEU A 296 -26.03 12.91 -0.27
C LEU A 296 -25.54 14.35 -0.14
N LYS A 297 -26.47 15.27 0.04
CA LYS A 297 -26.21 16.65 0.47
C LYS A 297 -26.79 16.87 1.87
N LEU A 298 -25.89 17.09 2.84
CA LEU A 298 -26.21 17.52 4.20
C LEU A 298 -25.81 18.99 4.33
N ALA A 299 -26.79 19.89 4.36
CA ALA A 299 -26.56 21.34 4.20
C ALA A 299 -25.75 21.64 2.93
N THR A 300 -24.54 22.20 3.07
CA THR A 300 -23.63 22.48 1.94
C THR A 300 -22.62 21.37 1.64
N HIS A 301 -22.58 20.32 2.49
CA HIS A 301 -21.56 19.28 2.42
C HIS A 301 -22.04 18.05 1.66
N SER A 302 -21.13 17.42 0.93
CA SER A 302 -21.38 16.16 0.24
C SER A 302 -20.95 15.00 1.12
N LEU A 303 -21.79 13.96 1.16
CA LEU A 303 -21.52 12.69 1.82
C LEU A 303 -21.74 11.55 0.83
N VAL A 304 -21.04 10.44 1.03
CA VAL A 304 -21.30 9.19 0.32
C VAL A 304 -21.55 8.11 1.34
N THR A 305 -22.59 7.30 1.14
CA THR A 305 -22.87 6.14 1.97
C THR A 305 -23.24 4.94 1.09
N LEU A 306 -23.30 3.78 1.72
CA LEU A 306 -23.71 2.52 1.08
C LEU A 306 -25.20 2.29 1.32
N ALA A 307 -25.89 1.78 0.32
CA ALA A 307 -27.27 1.32 0.43
C ALA A 307 -27.47 -0.02 -0.28
N ASP A 308 -28.46 -0.78 0.20
CA ASP A 308 -28.88 -2.02 -0.43
C ASP A 308 -29.34 -1.72 -1.88
N PRO A 309 -28.93 -2.53 -2.88
CA PRO A 309 -29.37 -2.37 -4.28
C PRO A 309 -30.91 -2.34 -4.45
N VAL A 310 -31.65 -3.02 -3.57
CA VAL A 310 -33.12 -3.09 -3.61
C VAL A 310 -33.79 -1.84 -3.03
N GLN A 311 -33.07 -1.02 -2.27
CA GLN A 311 -33.63 0.18 -1.65
C GLN A 311 -33.97 1.23 -2.74
N PRO A 312 -35.27 1.63 -2.86
CA PRO A 312 -35.72 2.50 -3.96
C PRO A 312 -35.41 3.98 -3.66
N LEU A 313 -34.13 4.35 -3.72
CA LEU A 313 -33.69 5.74 -3.54
C LEU A 313 -33.55 6.44 -4.88
N LYS A 314 -34.03 7.69 -4.96
CA LYS A 314 -33.97 8.54 -6.15
C LYS A 314 -33.38 9.91 -5.85
N ALA A 315 -32.76 10.50 -6.85
CA ALA A 315 -32.30 11.89 -6.76
C ALA A 315 -33.49 12.82 -6.37
N GLY A 316 -33.26 13.64 -5.37
CA GLY A 316 -34.24 14.56 -4.79
C GLY A 316 -34.93 14.05 -3.53
N ASP A 317 -34.86 12.77 -3.20
CA ASP A 317 -35.44 12.22 -1.98
C ASP A 317 -34.82 12.85 -0.75
N GLN A 318 -35.64 13.10 0.27
CA GLN A 318 -35.17 13.49 1.60
C GLN A 318 -35.06 12.24 2.47
N VAL A 319 -33.95 12.15 3.20
CA VAL A 319 -33.62 11.00 4.04
C VAL A 319 -33.05 11.48 5.38
N SER A 320 -33.33 10.76 6.44
CA SER A 320 -32.70 10.96 7.73
C SER A 320 -31.45 10.10 7.86
N LEU A 321 -30.39 10.63 8.45
CA LEU A 321 -29.13 9.94 8.63
C LEU A 321 -28.91 9.58 10.10
N GLU A 322 -28.42 8.36 10.30
CA GLU A 322 -27.90 7.89 11.58
C GLU A 322 -26.40 7.61 11.41
N PHE A 323 -25.58 8.13 12.32
CA PHE A 323 -24.14 7.98 12.29
C PHE A 323 -23.69 7.05 13.42
N THR A 324 -22.92 6.05 13.07
CA THR A 324 -22.30 5.14 14.04
C THR A 324 -20.76 5.28 13.96
N GLU A 325 -20.08 5.05 15.08
CA GLU A 325 -18.61 5.04 15.17
C GLU A 325 -17.90 6.25 14.53
N PRO A 326 -18.27 7.49 14.86
CA PRO A 326 -17.63 8.68 14.31
C PRO A 326 -16.17 8.80 14.77
N LEU A 327 -15.31 9.25 13.88
CA LEU A 327 -13.91 9.58 14.18
C LEU A 327 -13.80 11.10 14.30
N TYR A 328 -13.18 11.58 15.39
CA TYR A 328 -13.06 13.02 15.62
C TYR A 328 -11.62 13.49 15.40
N PHE A 329 -11.48 14.66 14.78
CA PHE A 329 -10.18 15.26 14.50
C PHE A 329 -10.16 16.73 14.93
N ASP A 330 -9.02 17.18 15.45
CA ASP A 330 -8.75 18.57 15.82
C ASP A 330 -8.53 19.48 14.59
N GLN A 331 -8.20 20.73 14.80
CA GLN A 331 -7.90 21.69 13.75
C GLN A 331 -6.66 21.31 12.93
N ALA A 332 -5.68 20.63 13.52
CA ALA A 332 -4.48 20.15 12.85
C ALA A 332 -4.72 18.83 12.08
N GLY A 333 -5.91 18.24 12.22
CA GLY A 333 -6.28 16.96 11.65
C GLY A 333 -5.82 15.75 12.47
N ASN A 334 -5.34 15.93 13.69
CA ASN A 334 -4.98 14.81 14.57
C ASN A 334 -6.24 14.23 15.21
N ARG A 335 -6.24 12.93 15.45
CA ARG A 335 -7.36 12.24 16.08
C ARG A 335 -7.53 12.68 17.56
N VAL A 336 -8.78 12.96 17.97
CA VAL A 336 -9.15 13.30 19.34
C VAL A 336 -10.26 12.38 19.86
N GLY A 337 -10.40 12.26 21.18
CA GLY A 337 -11.49 11.49 21.81
C GLY A 337 -11.37 9.96 21.69
N ALA A 338 -10.24 9.41 21.27
CA ALA A 338 -9.97 7.97 21.37
C ALA A 338 -9.28 7.69 22.69
N ASP A 339 -9.85 6.83 23.54
CA ASP A 339 -9.22 6.38 24.77
C ASP A 339 -7.77 5.93 24.51
N GLY A 340 -6.81 6.67 25.06
CA GLY A 340 -5.51 6.13 25.47
C GLY A 340 -4.44 5.89 24.43
N LEU A 341 -4.43 6.53 23.27
CA LEU A 341 -3.26 6.47 22.36
C LEU A 341 -2.59 7.86 22.23
N ARG A 342 -2.00 8.36 23.33
CA ARG A 342 -0.86 9.25 23.21
C ARG A 342 0.29 8.39 22.70
N GLY A 343 0.61 8.55 21.41
CA GLY A 343 1.70 7.84 20.77
C GLY A 343 3.00 7.99 21.55
N HIS A 344 3.65 6.88 21.78
CA HIS A 344 5.08 6.91 22.00
C HIS A 344 5.73 7.24 20.65
N ALA A 345 6.35 8.44 20.59
CA ALA A 345 7.24 8.88 19.54
C ALA A 345 8.50 8.00 19.50
#